data_ec3c93f9705b1bc75eecf6094d918ae4
#
_entry.id   ec3c93f9705b1bc75eecf6094d918ae4
#
_cell.length_a   1.000
_cell.length_b   1.000
_cell.length_c   1.000
_cell.angle_alpha   90.00
_cell.angle_beta   90.00
_cell.angle_gamma   90.00
#
_symmetry.space_group_name_H-M   'P 1'
#
loop_
_entity.id
_entity.type
_entity.pdbx_description
1 polymer ?
#
loop_
_entity_poly.entity_id
_entity_poly.type
_entity_poly.pdbx_seq_one_letter_code
_entity_poly.pdbx_strand_id
1 'polypeptide(L)'
;MAPRFVRRYPLALITSVCVLAASPLAAQSPSASVSERLRAVLPADVAERVLARIDEARAGELPAKALEHRALELAAKGVAPDDLETGIARHANRLGAARSALVQGGRPQPTEEETEAAELVIRHGAGSAISDLAQSTPSGRSLAVPLFVLAGLMDRGLPSDQAIARVHAALAERGAARAASPPHPVLRSEPTTVPSNNGRRNRPHVPGQS
;
A
#
# COMPACT_ATOMS: atom_id res chain seq x y z
N MET A 1 26.67 34.67 42.19
CA MET A 1 28.02 34.48 41.59
C MET A 1 28.25 32.98 41.46
N ALA A 2 28.14 32.43 40.27
CA ALA A 2 28.38 31.02 39.99
C ALA A 2 29.50 30.91 38.94
N PRO A 3 30.52 30.08 39.12
CA PRO A 3 31.62 29.97 38.18
C PRO A 3 31.27 29.12 36.97
N ARG A 4 31.58 29.67 35.79
CA ARG A 4 31.50 28.99 34.49
C ARG A 4 32.67 28.00 34.35
N PHE A 5 32.39 26.70 34.34
CA PHE A 5 33.35 25.64 34.01
C PHE A 5 33.47 25.53 32.48
N VAL A 6 34.56 26.05 31.93
CA VAL A 6 34.94 25.87 30.51
C VAL A 6 35.69 24.54 30.41
N ARG A 7 35.03 23.54 29.86
CA ARG A 7 35.62 22.22 29.58
C ARG A 7 36.29 22.22 28.22
N ARG A 8 37.61 22.32 28.20
CA ARG A 8 38.47 22.18 27.02
C ARG A 8 38.54 20.70 26.64
N TYR A 9 38.08 20.33 25.44
CA TYR A 9 38.29 19.00 24.87
C TYR A 9 39.59 19.00 24.05
N PRO A 10 40.50 18.03 24.22
CA PRO A 10 41.64 17.88 23.34
C PRO A 10 41.21 17.24 22.03
N LEU A 11 41.60 17.85 20.89
CA LEU A 11 41.52 17.28 19.57
C LEU A 11 42.45 16.06 19.48
N ALA A 12 41.90 14.87 19.53
CA ALA A 12 42.57 13.64 19.11
C ALA A 12 42.33 13.41 17.63
N LEU A 13 43.33 13.61 16.80
CA LEU A 13 43.40 13.25 15.39
C LEU A 13 43.44 11.71 15.31
N ILE A 14 42.28 11.10 15.01
CA ILE A 14 42.21 9.68 14.68
C ILE A 14 42.20 9.57 13.14
N THR A 15 43.37 9.23 12.59
CA THR A 15 43.53 8.78 11.21
C THR A 15 42.86 7.40 11.07
N SER A 16 41.61 7.39 10.59
CA SER A 16 40.85 6.17 10.32
C SER A 16 41.20 5.66 8.94
N VAL A 17 41.99 4.59 8.88
CA VAL A 17 42.25 3.82 7.66
C VAL A 17 40.94 3.12 7.25
N CYS A 18 40.27 3.65 6.22
CA CYS A 18 39.14 2.97 5.57
C CYS A 18 39.64 1.76 4.81
N VAL A 19 39.61 0.58 5.41
CA VAL A 19 39.64 -0.68 4.68
C VAL A 19 38.29 -0.85 3.99
N LEU A 20 38.24 -0.55 2.69
CA LEU A 20 37.13 -0.90 1.82
C LEU A 20 37.07 -2.42 1.67
N ALA A 21 36.38 -3.10 2.59
CA ALA A 21 35.93 -4.45 2.38
C ALA A 21 34.81 -4.36 1.34
N ALA A 22 35.15 -4.66 0.08
CA ALA A 22 34.19 -4.90 -1.00
C ALA A 22 33.37 -6.14 -0.61
N SER A 23 32.26 -5.93 0.09
CA SER A 23 31.25 -6.96 0.26
C SER A 23 30.67 -7.26 -1.13
N PRO A 24 30.66 -8.53 -1.59
CA PRO A 24 29.97 -8.87 -2.82
C PRO A 24 28.49 -8.50 -2.59
N LEU A 25 27.99 -7.51 -3.36
CA LEU A 25 26.56 -7.34 -3.54
C LEU A 25 26.08 -8.66 -4.15
N ALA A 26 25.58 -9.56 -3.32
CA ALA A 26 24.82 -10.71 -3.78
C ALA A 26 23.65 -10.13 -4.58
N ALA A 27 23.74 -10.27 -5.90
CA ALA A 27 22.66 -9.91 -6.81
C ALA A 27 21.41 -10.65 -6.33
N GLN A 28 20.52 -9.93 -5.67
CA GLN A 28 19.26 -10.47 -5.19
C GLN A 28 18.48 -10.87 -6.44
N SER A 29 18.34 -12.16 -6.67
CA SER A 29 17.48 -12.69 -7.71
C SER A 29 16.08 -12.10 -7.52
N PRO A 30 15.48 -11.46 -8.54
CA PRO A 30 14.23 -10.73 -8.40
C PRO A 30 13.00 -11.62 -8.10
N SER A 31 13.20 -12.91 -7.90
CA SER A 31 12.14 -13.91 -7.70
C SER A 31 12.14 -14.60 -6.33
N ALA A 32 13.01 -14.20 -5.38
CA ALA A 32 12.92 -14.76 -4.03
C ALA A 32 11.60 -14.36 -3.38
N SER A 33 10.84 -15.37 -2.90
CA SER A 33 9.59 -15.12 -2.19
C SER A 33 9.82 -14.27 -0.94
N VAL A 34 8.80 -13.54 -0.49
CA VAL A 34 8.90 -12.74 0.76
C VAL A 34 9.31 -13.63 1.94
N SER A 35 8.78 -14.86 1.99
CA SER A 35 9.12 -15.84 3.02
C SER A 35 10.61 -16.22 3.01
N GLU A 36 11.20 -16.42 1.84
CA GLU A 36 12.65 -16.70 1.71
C GLU A 36 13.48 -15.51 2.15
N ARG A 37 13.06 -14.29 1.79
CA ARG A 37 13.74 -13.06 2.20
C ARG A 37 13.68 -12.86 3.72
N LEU A 38 12.54 -13.12 4.36
CA LEU A 38 12.40 -13.03 5.81
C LEU A 38 13.28 -14.08 6.51
N ARG A 39 13.32 -15.33 6.02
CA ARG A 39 14.22 -16.37 6.55
C ARG A 39 15.70 -16.07 6.37
N ALA A 40 16.06 -15.29 5.34
CA ALA A 40 17.45 -14.90 5.10
C ALA A 40 17.93 -13.78 6.03
N VAL A 41 17.02 -12.93 6.54
CA VAL A 41 17.39 -11.73 7.32
C VAL A 41 17.05 -11.82 8.80
N LEU A 42 16.18 -12.75 9.20
CA LEU A 42 15.76 -12.94 10.60
C LEU A 42 16.32 -14.24 11.18
N PRO A 43 16.52 -14.32 12.51
CA PRO A 43 16.74 -15.61 13.19
C PRO A 43 15.61 -16.58 12.85
N ALA A 44 15.94 -17.87 12.69
CA ALA A 44 15.01 -18.87 12.17
C ALA A 44 13.69 -18.98 12.96
N ASP A 45 13.78 -18.95 14.30
CA ASP A 45 12.63 -19.00 15.21
C ASP A 45 11.74 -17.75 15.09
N VAL A 46 12.33 -16.57 14.89
CA VAL A 46 11.59 -15.32 14.67
C VAL A 46 10.92 -15.31 13.32
N ALA A 47 11.64 -15.74 12.28
CA ALA A 47 11.08 -15.84 10.93
C ALA A 47 9.83 -16.73 10.91
N GLU A 48 9.89 -17.91 11.56
CA GLU A 48 8.74 -18.82 11.60
C GLU A 48 7.55 -18.23 12.37
N ARG A 49 7.77 -17.54 13.50
CA ARG A 49 6.67 -16.86 14.22
C ARG A 49 6.05 -15.73 13.40
N VAL A 50 6.86 -14.94 12.71
CA VAL A 50 6.39 -13.85 11.84
C VAL A 50 5.58 -14.42 10.68
N LEU A 51 6.08 -15.45 10.01
CA LEU A 51 5.39 -16.12 8.90
C LEU A 51 4.07 -16.72 9.35
N ALA A 52 4.04 -17.39 10.50
CA ALA A 52 2.80 -17.93 11.07
C ALA A 52 1.75 -16.83 11.31
N ARG A 53 2.17 -15.66 11.79
CA ARG A 53 1.27 -14.51 11.97
C ARG A 53 0.75 -13.96 10.65
N ILE A 54 1.58 -13.92 9.61
CA ILE A 54 1.17 -13.51 8.26
C ILE A 54 0.16 -14.50 7.67
N ASP A 55 0.37 -15.81 7.88
CA ASP A 55 -0.54 -16.84 7.41
C ASP A 55 -1.89 -16.82 8.17
N GLU A 56 -1.86 -16.55 9.47
CA GLU A 56 -3.07 -16.32 10.27
C GLU A 56 -3.86 -15.11 9.75
N ALA A 57 -3.18 -14.02 9.44
CA ALA A 57 -3.81 -12.83 8.87
C ALA A 57 -4.43 -13.15 7.49
N ARG A 58 -3.75 -13.90 6.65
CA ARG A 58 -4.26 -14.35 5.34
C ARG A 58 -5.51 -15.23 5.50
N ALA A 59 -5.51 -16.14 6.45
CA ALA A 59 -6.68 -16.96 6.78
C ALA A 59 -7.86 -16.12 7.30
N GLY A 60 -7.58 -15.00 7.98
CA GLY A 60 -8.56 -14.01 8.42
C GLY A 60 -8.96 -12.97 7.36
N GLU A 61 -8.58 -13.19 6.10
CA GLU A 61 -8.86 -12.26 4.97
C GLU A 61 -8.32 -10.83 5.21
N LEU A 62 -7.21 -10.71 5.94
CA LEU A 62 -6.51 -9.44 6.12
C LEU A 62 -5.45 -9.27 5.02
N PRO A 63 -5.04 -8.01 4.70
CA PRO A 63 -3.99 -7.72 3.74
C PRO A 63 -2.63 -8.30 4.17
N ALA A 64 -2.37 -9.58 3.85
CA ALA A 64 -1.13 -10.27 4.23
C ALA A 64 0.11 -9.59 3.65
N LYS A 65 0.03 -9.04 2.43
CA LYS A 65 1.11 -8.29 1.79
C LYS A 65 1.54 -7.07 2.61
N ALA A 66 0.62 -6.37 3.24
CA ALA A 66 0.94 -5.23 4.11
C ALA A 66 1.81 -5.67 5.31
N LEU A 67 1.50 -6.83 5.90
CA LEU A 67 2.31 -7.41 6.98
C LEU A 67 3.68 -7.89 6.48
N GLU A 68 3.74 -8.51 5.30
CA GLU A 68 4.98 -8.92 4.66
C GLU A 68 5.92 -7.73 4.43
N HIS A 69 5.40 -6.65 3.84
CA HIS A 69 6.17 -5.42 3.62
C HIS A 69 6.64 -4.81 4.94
N ARG A 70 5.75 -4.79 5.94
CA ARG A 70 6.09 -4.26 7.27
C ARG A 70 7.17 -5.08 7.95
N ALA A 71 7.13 -6.41 7.85
CA ALA A 71 8.16 -7.28 8.42
C ALA A 71 9.52 -7.03 7.79
N LEU A 72 9.58 -6.94 6.44
CA LEU A 72 10.81 -6.62 5.73
C LEU A 72 11.34 -5.22 6.07
N GLU A 73 10.46 -4.24 6.21
CA GLU A 73 10.83 -2.87 6.61
C GLU A 73 11.46 -2.84 8.00
N LEU A 74 10.85 -3.50 8.97
CA LEU A 74 11.36 -3.57 10.35
C LEU A 74 12.70 -4.32 10.40
N ALA A 75 12.81 -5.43 9.67
CA ALA A 75 14.06 -6.18 9.55
C ALA A 75 15.17 -5.33 8.92
N ALA A 76 14.88 -4.61 7.84
CA ALA A 76 15.85 -3.72 7.18
C ALA A 76 16.29 -2.55 8.08
N LYS A 77 15.43 -2.10 8.99
CA LYS A 77 15.76 -1.09 10.00
C LYS A 77 16.55 -1.64 11.18
N GLY A 78 16.83 -2.93 11.24
CA GLY A 78 17.56 -3.57 12.33
C GLY A 78 16.78 -3.57 13.65
N VAL A 79 15.45 -3.59 13.61
CA VAL A 79 14.61 -3.66 14.79
C VAL A 79 14.84 -4.99 15.51
N ALA A 80 14.95 -4.96 16.85
CA ALA A 80 15.16 -6.17 17.62
C ALA A 80 14.04 -7.21 17.36
N PRO A 81 14.37 -8.52 17.36
CA PRO A 81 13.40 -9.59 17.01
C PRO A 81 12.08 -9.50 17.78
N ASP A 82 12.10 -9.30 19.08
CA ASP A 82 10.90 -9.22 19.93
C ASP A 82 10.03 -7.98 19.61
N ASP A 83 10.69 -6.85 19.34
CA ASP A 83 10.03 -5.61 18.94
C ASP A 83 9.43 -5.73 17.53
N LEU A 84 10.09 -6.44 16.62
CA LEU A 84 9.62 -6.72 15.29
C LEU A 84 8.33 -7.58 15.35
N GLU A 85 8.35 -8.68 16.11
CA GLU A 85 7.18 -9.55 16.30
C GLU A 85 6.00 -8.76 16.91
N THR A 86 6.27 -7.98 17.95
CA THR A 86 5.28 -7.09 18.57
C THR A 86 4.75 -6.06 17.59
N GLY A 87 5.62 -5.51 16.73
CA GLY A 87 5.26 -4.55 15.69
C GLY A 87 4.31 -5.16 14.66
N ILE A 88 4.58 -6.38 14.21
CA ILE A 88 3.73 -7.12 13.27
C ILE A 88 2.39 -7.47 13.91
N ALA A 89 2.38 -7.98 15.15
CA ALA A 89 1.14 -8.29 15.86
C ALA A 89 0.25 -7.05 16.02
N ARG A 90 0.82 -5.90 16.40
CA ARG A 90 0.08 -4.63 16.48
C ARG A 90 -0.47 -4.20 15.13
N HIS A 91 0.29 -4.37 14.05
CA HIS A 91 -0.19 -4.02 12.71
C HIS A 91 -1.34 -4.92 12.27
N ALA A 92 -1.24 -6.24 12.48
CA ALA A 92 -2.32 -7.19 12.22
C ALA A 92 -3.60 -6.84 12.98
N ASN A 93 -3.49 -6.51 14.28
CA ASN A 93 -4.62 -6.10 15.10
C ASN A 93 -5.31 -4.83 14.57
N ARG A 94 -4.53 -3.84 14.09
CA ARG A 94 -5.10 -2.62 13.50
C ARG A 94 -5.80 -2.90 12.16
N LEU A 95 -5.23 -3.78 11.31
CA LEU A 95 -5.89 -4.23 10.07
C LEU A 95 -7.21 -4.93 10.38
N GLY A 96 -7.25 -5.79 11.40
CA GLY A 96 -8.48 -6.44 11.88
C GLY A 96 -9.52 -5.43 12.37
N ALA A 97 -9.11 -4.42 13.14
CA ALA A 97 -9.98 -3.35 13.60
C ALA A 97 -10.51 -2.51 12.43
N ALA A 98 -9.65 -2.21 11.45
CA ALA A 98 -10.01 -1.46 10.24
C ALA A 98 -11.07 -2.22 9.42
N ARG A 99 -10.84 -3.51 9.16
CA ARG A 99 -11.81 -4.38 8.47
C ARG A 99 -13.14 -4.43 9.22
N SER A 100 -13.10 -4.60 10.54
CA SER A 100 -14.31 -4.63 11.36
C SER A 100 -15.09 -3.31 11.28
N ALA A 101 -14.43 -2.16 11.32
CA ALA A 101 -15.06 -0.85 11.18
C ALA A 101 -15.71 -0.66 9.79
N LEU A 102 -15.07 -1.12 8.73
CA LEU A 102 -15.63 -1.12 7.38
C LEU A 102 -16.88 -2.00 7.27
N VAL A 103 -16.83 -3.22 7.83
CA VAL A 103 -17.98 -4.13 7.85
C VAL A 103 -19.14 -3.54 8.63
N GLN A 104 -18.89 -2.94 9.81
CA GLN A 104 -19.90 -2.24 10.61
C GLN A 104 -20.50 -1.04 9.85
N GLY A 105 -19.70 -0.38 9.02
CA GLY A 105 -20.12 0.70 8.13
C GLY A 105 -20.89 0.24 6.89
N GLY A 106 -21.21 -1.06 6.75
CA GLY A 106 -21.98 -1.58 5.61
C GLY A 106 -21.12 -2.02 4.41
N ARG A 107 -19.84 -2.31 4.63
CA ARG A 107 -18.91 -2.88 3.63
C ARG A 107 -18.60 -4.34 3.99
N PRO A 108 -19.45 -5.30 3.62
CA PRO A 108 -19.28 -6.71 4.05
C PRO A 108 -18.02 -7.36 3.49
N GLN A 109 -17.54 -6.89 2.34
CA GLN A 109 -16.33 -7.38 1.68
C GLN A 109 -15.43 -6.18 1.29
N PRO A 110 -14.76 -5.56 2.27
CA PRO A 110 -13.83 -4.47 1.97
C PRO A 110 -12.61 -4.99 1.20
N THR A 111 -12.10 -4.18 0.27
CA THR A 111 -10.89 -4.54 -0.47
C THR A 111 -9.65 -4.44 0.42
N GLU A 112 -8.52 -5.03 -0.04
CA GLU A 112 -7.24 -4.90 0.66
C GLU A 112 -6.86 -3.41 0.79
N GLU A 113 -6.99 -2.62 -0.29
CA GLU A 113 -6.66 -1.20 -0.29
C GLU A 113 -7.57 -0.40 0.66
N GLU A 114 -8.87 -0.73 0.74
CA GLU A 114 -9.77 -0.08 1.70
C GLU A 114 -9.36 -0.39 3.15
N THR A 115 -8.97 -1.65 3.41
CA THR A 115 -8.54 -2.10 4.74
C THR A 115 -7.22 -1.44 5.14
N GLU A 116 -6.25 -1.34 4.23
CA GLU A 116 -4.98 -0.65 4.47
C GLU A 116 -5.17 0.85 4.70
N ALA A 117 -6.01 1.50 3.88
CA ALA A 117 -6.31 2.92 4.07
C ALA A 117 -7.06 3.18 5.40
N ALA A 118 -7.97 2.28 5.80
CA ALA A 118 -8.67 2.36 7.07
C ALA A 118 -7.72 2.13 8.27
N GLU A 119 -6.70 1.26 8.14
CA GLU A 119 -5.68 1.07 9.19
C GLU A 119 -4.96 2.37 9.53
N LEU A 120 -4.68 3.22 8.54
CA LEU A 120 -4.09 4.53 8.78
C LEU A 120 -4.99 5.42 9.65
N VAL A 121 -6.32 5.35 9.46
CA VAL A 121 -7.28 6.07 10.30
C VAL A 121 -7.35 5.47 11.72
N ILE A 122 -7.28 4.13 11.85
CA ILE A 122 -7.22 3.43 13.15
C ILE A 122 -6.00 3.89 13.96
N ARG A 123 -4.86 4.16 13.34
CA ARG A 123 -3.66 4.67 14.01
C ARG A 123 -3.88 5.99 14.74
N HIS A 124 -4.83 6.80 14.27
CA HIS A 124 -5.27 8.05 14.91
C HIS A 124 -6.38 7.85 15.95
N GLY A 125 -6.80 6.60 16.22
CA GLY A 125 -7.89 6.31 17.16
C GLY A 125 -9.29 6.66 16.63
N ALA A 126 -9.45 6.91 15.35
CA ALA A 126 -10.68 7.41 14.74
C ALA A 126 -11.50 6.30 14.02
N GLY A 127 -11.66 5.15 14.66
CA GLY A 127 -12.38 4.01 14.08
C GLY A 127 -13.83 4.31 13.71
N SER A 128 -14.55 5.13 14.49
CA SER A 128 -15.92 5.56 14.17
C SER A 128 -16.01 6.32 12.85
N ALA A 129 -14.99 7.12 12.53
CA ALA A 129 -14.90 7.88 11.29
C ALA A 129 -14.93 6.99 10.04
N ILE A 130 -14.36 5.78 10.13
CA ILE A 130 -14.39 4.79 9.05
C ILE A 130 -15.82 4.32 8.81
N SER A 131 -16.54 3.97 9.88
CA SER A 131 -17.93 3.50 9.80
C SER A 131 -18.86 4.58 9.24
N ASP A 132 -18.71 5.83 9.71
CA ASP A 132 -19.50 6.97 9.23
C ASP A 132 -19.27 7.24 7.75
N LEU A 133 -18.00 7.23 7.32
CA LEU A 133 -17.64 7.42 5.91
C LEU A 133 -18.16 6.27 5.04
N ALA A 134 -18.11 5.04 5.55
CA ALA A 134 -18.59 3.87 4.84
C ALA A 134 -20.12 3.90 4.65
N GLN A 135 -20.87 4.31 5.69
CA GLN A 135 -22.34 4.45 5.62
C GLN A 135 -22.78 5.56 4.65
N SER A 136 -22.04 6.66 4.60
CA SER A 136 -22.37 7.81 3.76
C SER A 136 -21.93 7.65 2.29
N THR A 137 -21.11 6.65 1.99
CA THR A 137 -20.59 6.43 0.64
C THR A 137 -21.31 5.24 -0.01
N PRO A 138 -21.86 5.38 -1.23
CA PRO A 138 -22.50 4.28 -1.94
C PRO A 138 -21.60 3.04 -2.06
N SER A 139 -22.14 1.85 -1.87
CA SER A 139 -21.40 0.58 -1.83
C SER A 139 -20.58 0.26 -3.10
N GLY A 140 -20.97 0.81 -4.24
CA GLY A 140 -20.22 0.67 -5.50
C GLY A 140 -19.02 1.62 -5.66
N ARG A 141 -18.75 2.50 -4.69
CA ARG A 141 -17.58 3.39 -4.71
C ARG A 141 -16.53 2.94 -3.73
N SER A 142 -15.27 2.89 -4.18
CA SER A 142 -14.14 2.62 -3.29
C SER A 142 -13.96 3.71 -2.25
N LEU A 143 -13.67 3.27 -1.03
CA LEU A 143 -13.33 4.12 0.12
C LEU A 143 -11.83 4.34 0.28
N ALA A 144 -10.99 3.65 -0.46
CA ALA A 144 -9.53 3.71 -0.28
C ALA A 144 -9.01 5.16 -0.34
N VAL A 145 -9.35 5.90 -1.41
CA VAL A 145 -8.91 7.31 -1.55
C VAL A 145 -9.49 8.23 -0.49
N PRO A 146 -10.81 8.22 -0.19
CA PRO A 146 -11.37 9.01 0.91
C PRO A 146 -10.71 8.74 2.27
N LEU A 147 -10.45 7.47 2.61
CA LEU A 147 -9.78 7.09 3.86
C LEU A 147 -8.32 7.54 3.90
N PHE A 148 -7.61 7.43 2.77
CA PHE A 148 -6.24 7.94 2.64
C PHE A 148 -6.18 9.46 2.85
N VAL A 149 -7.12 10.20 2.25
CA VAL A 149 -7.22 11.66 2.44
C VAL A 149 -7.54 11.98 3.89
N LEU A 150 -8.47 11.25 4.51
CA LEU A 150 -8.83 11.42 5.92
C LEU A 150 -7.62 11.24 6.83
N ALA A 151 -6.89 10.14 6.70
CA ALA A 151 -5.66 9.88 7.44
C ALA A 151 -4.63 10.99 7.24
N GLY A 152 -4.39 11.40 5.99
CA GLY A 152 -3.44 12.47 5.67
C GLY A 152 -3.84 13.85 6.21
N LEU A 153 -5.11 14.13 6.43
CA LEU A 153 -5.56 15.34 7.15
C LEU A 153 -5.26 15.25 8.64
N MET A 154 -5.48 14.08 9.24
CA MET A 154 -5.15 13.81 10.65
C MET A 154 -3.63 13.84 10.91
N ASP A 155 -2.81 13.31 9.99
CA ASP A 155 -1.34 13.41 10.06
C ASP A 155 -0.85 14.87 10.07
N ARG A 156 -1.60 15.79 9.45
CA ARG A 156 -1.33 17.25 9.49
C ARG A 156 -1.90 17.93 10.72
N GLY A 157 -2.44 17.18 11.66
CA GLY A 157 -2.94 17.69 12.94
C GLY A 157 -4.40 18.19 12.90
N LEU A 158 -5.18 17.90 11.86
CA LEU A 158 -6.60 18.22 11.89
C LEU A 158 -7.33 17.26 12.86
N PRO A 159 -8.19 17.78 13.74
CA PRO A 159 -9.10 16.97 14.53
C PRO A 159 -9.97 16.06 13.63
N SER A 160 -10.31 14.88 14.12
CA SER A 160 -11.01 13.85 13.32
C SER A 160 -12.35 14.33 12.76
N ASP A 161 -13.14 15.07 13.56
CA ASP A 161 -14.41 15.67 13.15
C ASP A 161 -14.28 16.65 11.98
N GLN A 162 -13.27 17.52 12.03
CA GLN A 162 -12.99 18.47 10.96
C GLN A 162 -12.44 17.77 9.72
N ALA A 163 -11.61 16.76 9.89
CA ALA A 163 -11.06 15.96 8.78
C ALA A 163 -12.18 15.21 8.05
N ILE A 164 -13.11 14.59 8.79
CA ILE A 164 -14.30 13.92 8.24
C ILE A 164 -15.18 14.91 7.48
N ALA A 165 -15.49 16.06 8.08
CA ALA A 165 -16.33 17.09 7.45
C ALA A 165 -15.74 17.55 6.11
N ARG A 166 -14.41 17.73 6.02
CA ARG A 166 -13.73 18.09 4.76
C ARG A 166 -13.82 16.98 3.72
N VAL A 167 -13.65 15.72 4.13
CA VAL A 167 -13.76 14.58 3.19
C VAL A 167 -15.19 14.49 2.66
N HIS A 168 -16.21 14.63 3.50
CA HIS A 168 -17.62 14.64 3.07
C HIS A 168 -17.92 15.78 2.10
N ALA A 169 -17.46 17.00 2.38
CA ALA A 169 -17.64 18.13 1.47
C ALA A 169 -17.01 17.85 0.09
N ALA A 170 -15.78 17.34 0.06
CA ALA A 170 -15.10 17.00 -1.20
C ALA A 170 -15.80 15.86 -1.98
N LEU A 171 -16.38 14.90 -1.29
CA LEU A 171 -17.18 13.82 -1.92
C LEU A 171 -18.50 14.36 -2.51
N ALA A 172 -19.17 15.27 -1.81
CA ALA A 172 -20.39 15.91 -2.28
C ALA A 172 -20.13 16.77 -3.53
N GLU A 173 -19.08 17.58 -3.55
CA GLU A 173 -18.68 18.40 -4.68
C GLU A 173 -18.37 17.54 -5.93
N ARG A 174 -17.63 16.44 -5.77
CA ARG A 174 -17.35 15.49 -6.85
C ARG A 174 -18.61 14.79 -7.36
N GLY A 175 -19.55 14.50 -6.46
CA GLY A 175 -20.87 13.95 -6.82
C GLY A 175 -21.67 14.92 -7.69
N ALA A 176 -21.75 16.18 -7.26
CA ALA A 176 -22.44 17.24 -7.99
C ALA A 176 -21.81 17.53 -9.36
N ALA A 177 -20.46 17.63 -9.42
CA ALA A 177 -19.74 17.85 -10.67
C ALA A 177 -19.96 16.71 -11.69
N ARG A 178 -20.03 15.45 -11.21
CA ARG A 178 -20.30 14.29 -12.07
C ARG A 178 -21.75 14.25 -12.56
N ALA A 179 -22.70 14.68 -11.74
CA ALA A 179 -24.10 14.78 -12.14
C ALA A 179 -24.35 15.92 -13.14
N ALA A 180 -23.56 16.99 -13.07
CA ALA A 180 -23.63 18.13 -13.98
C ALA A 180 -22.89 17.90 -15.30
N SER A 181 -22.02 16.89 -15.40
CA SER A 181 -21.35 16.55 -16.65
C SER A 181 -22.34 15.94 -17.64
N PRO A 182 -22.53 16.50 -18.83
CA PRO A 182 -23.39 15.91 -19.87
C PRO A 182 -22.86 14.51 -20.20
N PRO A 183 -23.76 13.55 -20.50
CA PRO A 183 -23.34 12.24 -20.94
C PRO A 183 -22.43 12.41 -22.15
N HIS A 184 -21.20 11.90 -22.07
CA HIS A 184 -20.32 11.89 -23.21
C HIS A 184 -21.06 11.28 -24.37
N PRO A 185 -21.15 11.95 -25.55
CA PRO A 185 -21.73 11.33 -26.73
C PRO A 185 -20.93 10.03 -26.95
N VAL A 186 -21.62 8.91 -26.79
CA VAL A 186 -21.07 7.62 -27.19
C VAL A 186 -20.74 7.81 -28.67
N LEU A 187 -19.43 7.93 -28.96
CA LEU A 187 -18.97 7.89 -30.35
C LEU A 187 -19.49 6.55 -30.88
N ARG A 188 -20.65 6.64 -31.56
CA ARG A 188 -21.22 5.52 -32.29
C ARG A 188 -20.12 5.13 -33.25
N SER A 189 -19.41 4.05 -32.94
CA SER A 189 -18.46 3.45 -33.88
C SER A 189 -19.24 3.19 -35.14
N GLU A 190 -19.13 4.09 -36.12
CA GLU A 190 -19.63 3.84 -37.43
C GLU A 190 -18.99 2.53 -37.89
N PRO A 191 -19.77 1.58 -38.38
CA PRO A 191 -19.21 0.36 -38.92
C PRO A 191 -18.27 0.78 -40.05
N THR A 192 -16.98 0.71 -39.81
CA THR A 192 -15.95 0.90 -40.80
C THR A 192 -16.20 -0.20 -41.84
N THR A 193 -16.86 0.16 -42.93
CA THR A 193 -17.03 -0.68 -44.09
C THR A 193 -15.64 -0.90 -44.67
N VAL A 194 -15.00 -1.97 -44.29
CA VAL A 194 -13.73 -2.40 -44.85
C VAL A 194 -14.02 -2.72 -46.31
N PRO A 195 -13.49 -1.97 -47.30
CA PRO A 195 -13.67 -2.31 -48.72
C PRO A 195 -13.01 -3.67 -48.92
N SER A 196 -13.84 -4.66 -49.26
CA SER A 196 -13.40 -6.00 -49.63
C SER A 196 -12.59 -5.89 -50.92
N ASN A 197 -11.29 -5.73 -50.80
CA ASN A 197 -10.37 -5.75 -51.92
C ASN A 197 -10.15 -7.20 -52.38
N ASN A 198 -11.14 -7.71 -53.13
CA ASN A 198 -11.08 -8.96 -53.88
C ASN A 198 -10.12 -8.79 -55.08
N GLY A 199 -8.85 -8.45 -54.80
CA GLY A 199 -7.78 -8.46 -55.78
C GLY A 199 -7.49 -9.89 -56.23
N ARG A 200 -8.17 -10.32 -57.28
CA ARG A 200 -7.78 -11.46 -58.10
C ARG A 200 -6.28 -11.38 -58.40
N ARG A 201 -5.46 -12.12 -57.70
CA ARG A 201 -4.08 -12.41 -58.14
C ARG A 201 -4.16 -13.49 -59.22
N ASN A 202 -4.20 -13.06 -60.50
CA ASN A 202 -3.82 -13.86 -61.65
C ASN A 202 -2.36 -14.28 -61.43
N ARG A 203 -2.14 -15.55 -61.14
CA ARG A 203 -0.82 -16.17 -61.29
C ARG A 203 -0.56 -16.48 -62.74
N PRO A 204 0.50 -15.99 -63.37
CA PRO A 204 0.90 -16.47 -64.67
C PRO A 204 1.41 -17.90 -64.55
N HIS A 205 0.87 -18.75 -65.42
CA HIS A 205 1.31 -20.13 -65.67
C HIS A 205 2.67 -20.10 -66.34
N VAL A 206 3.70 -20.66 -65.71
CA VAL A 206 5.02 -20.89 -66.34
C VAL A 206 5.01 -22.30 -66.91
N PRO A 207 5.15 -22.47 -68.26
CA PRO A 207 5.31 -23.80 -68.86
C PRO A 207 6.75 -24.30 -68.70
N GLY A 208 6.86 -25.61 -68.55
CA GLY A 208 8.04 -26.39 -68.18
C GLY A 208 9.30 -26.19 -69.01
N GLN A 209 10.42 -26.63 -68.38
CA GLN A 209 11.63 -27.03 -69.10
C GLN A 209 12.06 -28.40 -68.61
N SER A 210 12.36 -29.19 -69.63
CA SER A 210 12.81 -30.59 -69.69
C SER A 210 13.99 -30.91 -68.86
#